data_7253ababae02b17ad1425655d4c074f8
#
_entry.id   7253ababae02b17ad1425655d4c074f8
#
_cell.length_a   1.000
_cell.length_b   1.000
_cell.length_c   1.000
_cell.angle_alpha   90.00
_cell.angle_beta   90.00
_cell.angle_gamma   90.00
#
_symmetry.space_group_name_H-M   'P 1'
#
loop_
_entity.id
_entity.type
_entity.pdbx_description
1 polymer ?
#
loop_
_entity_poly.entity_id
_entity_poly.type
_entity_poly.pdbx_seq_one_letter_code
_entity_poly.pdbx_strand_id
1 'polypeptide(L)'
;FQDRQRAFAGALPVVGRVSAANAYRRPEGVTREGLVAHLAAELEAEIVRLGPKTVAGFIFEPVVGAAGGALPAPEGYGRAVAEVCRRHGVLV
;
A
#
# COMPACT_ATOMS: atom_id res chain seq x y z
N PHE A 1 12.06 -1.59 -12.95
CA PHE A 1 11.77 -0.79 -11.76
C PHE A 1 12.85 -0.89 -10.70
N GLN A 2 13.29 -2.10 -10.37
CA GLN A 2 14.39 -2.28 -9.42
C GLN A 2 15.69 -1.65 -9.92
N ASP A 3 15.91 -1.64 -11.23
CA ASP A 3 17.09 -1.01 -11.81
C ASP A 3 17.08 0.49 -11.57
N ARG A 4 15.91 1.13 -11.65
CA ARG A 4 15.79 2.56 -11.33
C ARG A 4 16.07 2.82 -9.86
N GLN A 5 15.55 1.98 -8.97
CA GLN A 5 15.81 2.11 -7.53
C GLN A 5 17.29 1.93 -7.22
N ARG A 6 17.94 0.94 -7.87
CA ARG A 6 19.36 0.66 -7.66
C ARG A 6 20.22 1.84 -8.10
N ALA A 7 19.89 2.44 -9.24
CA ALA A 7 20.65 3.58 -9.78
C ALA A 7 20.59 4.82 -8.86
N PHE A 8 19.49 4.97 -8.10
CA PHE A 8 19.30 6.13 -7.24
C PHE A 8 19.24 5.78 -5.76
N ALA A 9 19.74 4.60 -5.37
CA ALA A 9 19.60 4.10 -3.99
C ALA A 9 20.13 5.08 -2.94
N GLY A 10 21.22 5.78 -3.21
CA GLY A 10 21.79 6.75 -2.27
C GLY A 10 21.00 8.04 -2.12
N ALA A 11 20.08 8.31 -3.04
CA ALA A 11 19.26 9.52 -3.04
C ALA A 11 17.80 9.25 -2.60
N LEU A 12 17.41 7.98 -2.44
CA LEU A 12 16.03 7.61 -2.09
C LEU A 12 15.84 7.61 -0.57
N PRO A 13 14.68 8.09 -0.08
CA PRO A 13 14.38 7.98 1.34
C PRO A 13 14.13 6.53 1.74
N VAL A 14 14.31 6.23 3.01
CA VAL A 14 13.90 4.94 3.58
C VAL A 14 12.40 4.96 3.82
N VAL A 15 11.68 4.02 3.22
CA VAL A 15 10.21 3.94 3.33
C VAL A 15 9.78 2.52 3.66
N GLY A 16 8.64 2.39 4.36
CA GLY A 16 7.98 1.11 4.52
C GLY A 16 7.16 0.79 3.27
N ARG A 17 6.82 -0.48 3.10
CA ARG A 17 6.07 -0.94 1.94
C ARG A 17 4.97 -1.89 2.37
N VAL A 18 3.88 -1.88 1.61
CA VAL A 18 2.79 -2.84 1.76
C VAL A 18 2.53 -3.51 0.41
N SER A 19 1.76 -4.59 0.44
CA SER A 19 1.45 -5.34 -0.77
C SER A 19 0.62 -4.52 -1.75
N ALA A 20 0.81 -4.78 -3.04
CA ALA A 20 0.03 -4.15 -4.08
C ALA A 20 -1.45 -4.55 -3.99
N ALA A 21 -2.33 -3.61 -4.32
CA ALA A 21 -3.78 -3.85 -4.32
C ALA A 21 -4.18 -4.53 -5.64
N ASN A 22 -3.78 -5.80 -5.81
CA ASN A 22 -4.00 -6.56 -7.03
C ASN A 22 -4.93 -7.74 -6.77
N ALA A 23 -6.18 -7.64 -7.26
CA ALA A 23 -7.19 -8.68 -7.08
C ALA A 23 -6.85 -9.99 -7.79
N TYR A 24 -5.99 -9.94 -8.80
CA TYR A 24 -5.60 -11.12 -9.58
C TYR A 24 -4.42 -11.88 -8.96
N ARG A 25 -3.70 -11.27 -8.04
CA ARG A 25 -2.54 -11.87 -7.36
C ARG A 25 -2.73 -11.77 -5.85
N ARG A 26 -3.79 -12.41 -5.37
CA ARG A 26 -4.12 -12.41 -3.94
C ARG A 26 -3.18 -13.34 -3.18
N PRO A 27 -2.90 -13.04 -1.90
CA PRO A 27 -2.21 -13.99 -1.04
C PRO A 27 -3.01 -15.28 -0.92
N GLU A 28 -2.33 -16.39 -0.65
CA GLU A 28 -2.97 -17.67 -0.46
C GLU A 28 -3.96 -17.60 0.72
N GLY A 29 -5.14 -18.14 0.54
CA GLY A 29 -6.18 -18.14 1.56
C GLY A 29 -7.00 -16.86 1.63
N VAL A 30 -6.66 -15.83 0.85
CA VAL A 30 -7.41 -14.58 0.83
C VAL A 30 -8.37 -14.57 -0.35
N THR A 31 -9.67 -14.43 -0.07
CA THR A 31 -10.69 -14.35 -1.11
C THR A 31 -10.67 -12.97 -1.75
N ARG A 32 -11.29 -12.86 -2.94
CA ARG A 32 -11.43 -11.55 -3.60
C ARG A 32 -12.23 -10.59 -2.73
N GLU A 33 -13.26 -11.09 -2.06
CA GLU A 33 -14.11 -10.30 -1.18
C GLU A 33 -13.38 -9.86 0.09
N GLY A 34 -12.43 -10.67 0.57
CA GLY A 34 -11.66 -10.38 1.77
C GLY A 34 -10.40 -9.56 1.51
N LEU A 35 -10.06 -9.30 0.25
CA LEU A 35 -8.78 -8.68 -0.09
C LEU A 35 -8.64 -7.27 0.49
N VAL A 36 -9.67 -6.43 0.38
CA VAL A 36 -9.61 -5.05 0.88
C VAL A 36 -9.35 -5.02 2.38
N ALA A 37 -10.08 -5.85 3.15
CA ALA A 37 -9.87 -5.95 4.59
C ALA A 37 -8.46 -6.46 4.93
N HIS A 38 -7.96 -7.42 4.16
CA HIS A 38 -6.62 -7.95 4.34
C HIS A 38 -5.56 -6.87 4.11
N LEU A 39 -5.70 -6.10 3.03
CA LEU A 39 -4.76 -5.05 2.68
C LEU A 39 -4.80 -3.90 3.69
N ALA A 40 -5.99 -3.54 4.17
CA ALA A 40 -6.13 -2.51 5.19
C ALA A 40 -5.47 -2.94 6.51
N ALA A 41 -5.65 -4.20 6.91
CA ALA A 41 -4.99 -4.73 8.10
C ALA A 41 -3.48 -4.76 7.95
N GLU A 42 -2.97 -5.09 6.77
CA GLU A 42 -1.54 -5.07 6.49
C GLU A 42 -0.98 -3.65 6.60
N LEU A 43 -1.69 -2.66 6.06
CA LEU A 43 -1.28 -1.26 6.17
C LEU A 43 -1.23 -0.82 7.63
N GLU A 44 -2.26 -1.13 8.40
CA GLU A 44 -2.28 -0.78 9.81
C GLU A 44 -1.13 -1.43 10.58
N ALA A 45 -0.86 -2.71 10.32
CA ALA A 45 0.25 -3.41 10.95
C ALA A 45 1.59 -2.76 10.61
N GLU A 46 1.78 -2.32 9.38
CA GLU A 46 3.01 -1.66 8.97
C GLU A 46 3.16 -0.29 9.64
N ILE A 47 2.09 0.49 9.73
CA ILE A 47 2.10 1.77 10.43
C ILE A 47 2.49 1.57 11.90
N VAL A 48 1.90 0.57 12.56
CA VAL A 48 2.21 0.27 13.96
C VAL A 48 3.65 -0.19 14.10
N ARG A 49 4.13 -1.04 13.18
CA ARG A 49 5.52 -1.52 13.20
C ARG A 49 6.53 -0.38 13.08
N LEU A 50 6.27 0.57 12.19
CA LEU A 50 7.14 1.72 11.96
C LEU A 50 7.03 2.75 13.08
N GLY A 51 5.92 2.77 13.80
CA GLY A 51 5.58 3.78 14.78
C GLY A 51 4.72 4.88 14.16
N PRO A 52 3.44 5.03 14.57
CA PRO A 52 2.53 5.98 13.91
C PRO A 52 3.05 7.42 13.87
N LYS A 53 3.84 7.83 14.87
CA LYS A 53 4.39 9.19 14.91
C LYS A 53 5.52 9.42 13.91
N THR A 54 6.06 8.34 13.32
CA THR A 54 7.14 8.44 12.34
C THR A 54 6.65 8.31 10.91
N VAL A 55 5.34 8.02 10.70
CA VAL A 55 4.76 7.84 9.38
C VAL A 55 3.99 9.09 9.00
N ALA A 56 4.50 9.84 8.02
CA ALA A 56 3.88 11.07 7.57
C ALA A 56 2.71 10.81 6.62
N GLY A 57 2.84 9.82 5.73
CA GLY A 57 1.83 9.57 4.73
C GLY A 57 1.91 8.19 4.12
N PHE A 58 0.84 7.84 3.43
CA PHE A 58 0.74 6.63 2.62
C PHE A 58 0.39 7.04 1.20
N ILE A 59 1.14 6.51 0.23
CA ILE A 59 0.92 6.82 -1.18
C ILE A 59 0.66 5.53 -1.95
N PHE A 60 -0.34 5.57 -2.83
CA PHE A 60 -0.64 4.46 -3.72
C PHE A 60 -1.26 4.99 -5.01
N GLU A 61 -1.25 4.15 -6.04
CA GLU A 61 -1.92 4.49 -7.29
C GLU A 61 -3.28 3.80 -7.35
N PRO A 62 -4.39 4.54 -7.52
CA PRO A 62 -5.71 3.91 -7.65
C PRO A 62 -5.81 3.02 -8.89
N VAL A 63 -5.08 3.39 -9.95
CA VAL A 63 -4.93 2.58 -11.15
C VAL A 63 -3.43 2.57 -11.48
N VAL A 64 -2.80 1.41 -11.28
CA VAL A 64 -1.37 1.27 -11.54
C VAL A 64 -1.12 1.35 -13.04
N GLY A 65 -0.31 2.32 -13.47
CA GLY A 65 -0.05 2.56 -14.89
C GLY A 65 1.10 1.73 -15.44
N ALA A 66 2.29 2.35 -15.55
CA ALA A 66 3.42 1.76 -16.26
C ALA A 66 3.89 0.42 -15.68
N ALA A 67 3.93 0.28 -14.36
CA ALA A 67 4.47 -0.91 -13.71
C ALA A 67 3.48 -2.06 -13.63
N GLY A 68 2.17 -1.78 -13.63
CA GLY A 68 1.14 -2.79 -13.42
C GLY A 68 0.22 -3.04 -14.60
N GLY A 69 0.41 -2.36 -15.73
CA GLY A 69 -0.45 -2.56 -16.89
C GLY A 69 -1.86 -2.01 -16.71
N ALA A 70 -2.02 -0.90 -16.01
CA ALA A 70 -3.29 -0.22 -15.77
C ALA A 70 -4.27 -1.07 -14.94
N LEU A 71 -3.78 -1.67 -13.86
CA LEU A 71 -4.61 -2.46 -12.94
C LEU A 71 -5.30 -1.54 -11.93
N PRO A 72 -6.65 -1.52 -11.88
CA PRO A 72 -7.35 -0.74 -10.86
C PRO A 72 -7.29 -1.44 -9.50
N ALA A 73 -7.29 -0.64 -8.43
CA ALA A 73 -7.41 -1.19 -7.08
C ALA A 73 -8.82 -1.77 -6.88
N PRO A 74 -8.99 -2.76 -5.99
CA PRO A 74 -10.31 -3.30 -5.70
C PRO A 74 -11.25 -2.22 -5.17
N GLU A 75 -12.55 -2.39 -5.45
CA GLU A 75 -13.56 -1.48 -4.94
C GLU A 75 -13.49 -1.41 -3.41
N GLY A 76 -13.54 -0.18 -2.88
CA GLY A 76 -13.48 0.05 -1.43
C GLY A 76 -12.07 0.18 -0.87
N TYR A 77 -11.04 -0.10 -1.65
CA TYR A 77 -9.66 -0.04 -1.17
C TYR A 77 -9.29 1.37 -0.70
N GLY A 78 -9.57 2.39 -1.52
CA GLY A 78 -9.24 3.76 -1.17
C GLY A 78 -9.89 4.21 0.13
N ARG A 79 -11.17 3.86 0.32
CA ARG A 79 -11.89 4.18 1.55
C ARG A 79 -11.30 3.46 2.76
N ALA A 80 -10.98 2.18 2.60
CA ALA A 80 -10.45 1.38 3.69
C ALA A 80 -9.08 1.88 4.16
N VAL A 81 -8.18 2.20 3.23
CA VAL A 81 -6.86 2.71 3.60
C VAL A 81 -6.94 4.13 4.16
N ALA A 82 -7.85 4.96 3.65
CA ALA A 82 -8.07 6.30 4.20
C ALA A 82 -8.54 6.22 5.66
N GLU A 83 -9.39 5.26 5.98
CA GLU A 83 -9.87 5.05 7.35
C GLU A 83 -8.73 4.66 8.29
N VAL A 84 -7.88 3.73 7.87
CA VAL A 84 -6.70 3.32 8.64
C VAL A 84 -5.79 4.52 8.87
N CYS A 85 -5.48 5.26 7.82
CA CYS A 85 -4.58 6.41 7.91
C CYS A 85 -5.15 7.49 8.82
N ARG A 86 -6.46 7.75 8.74
CA ARG A 86 -7.11 8.74 9.58
C ARG A 86 -6.99 8.39 11.06
N ARG A 87 -7.14 7.12 11.40
CA ARG A 87 -7.02 6.67 12.80
C ARG A 87 -5.63 6.91 13.37
N HIS A 88 -4.61 6.93 12.53
CA HIS A 88 -3.21 7.08 12.96
C HIS A 88 -2.61 8.44 12.63
N GLY A 89 -3.41 9.36 12.11
CA GLY A 89 -2.91 10.69 11.75
C GLY A 89 -1.97 10.68 10.54
N VAL A 90 -2.11 9.70 9.65
CA VAL A 90 -1.28 9.53 8.46
C VAL A 90 -2.02 10.10 7.25
N LEU A 91 -1.32 10.89 6.44
CA LEU A 91 -1.89 11.46 5.20
C LEU A 91 -1.98 10.39 4.12
N VAL A 92 -2.93 10.55 3.18
CA VAL A 92 -3.10 9.67 2.02
C VAL A 92 -2.83 10.46 0.76
#